data_600690fe17313b197aebb6473a90389c
#
_entry.id   600690fe17313b197aebb6473a90389c
#
_cell.length_a   1.000
_cell.length_b   1.000
_cell.length_c   1.000
_cell.angle_alpha   90.00
_cell.angle_beta   90.00
_cell.angle_gamma   90.00
#
_symmetry.space_group_name_H-M   'P 1'
#
loop_
_entity.id
_entity.type
_entity.pdbx_description
1 polymer ?
#
loop_
_entity_poly.entity_id
_entity_poly.type
_entity_poly.pdbx_seq_one_letter_code
_entity_poly.pdbx_strand_id
1 'polypeptide(L)'
;MKAMIIRTFGDSSVFESAEIVKPEVKPGHVLVKIAATSVNTVDTMIRQMGEELPISPPLPAVLGMDFAGIVEAVGQGVTEYAAGDEVYGCAGGLGDLPGTLAEYMVADADLIARKPEKLTMREAAALPLVGITAYEGLTRAGIAQGQKVLVH
;
A
#
# COMPACT_ATOMS: atom_id res chain seq x y z
N MET A 1 -11.50 14.04 -3.42
CA MET A 1 -10.15 13.69 -3.87
C MET A 1 -10.20 12.83 -5.11
N LYS A 2 -9.18 12.91 -5.96
CA LYS A 2 -9.08 12.04 -7.14
C LYS A 2 -8.59 10.65 -6.77
N ALA A 3 -9.14 9.63 -7.43
CA ALA A 3 -8.71 8.24 -7.32
C ALA A 3 -8.92 7.51 -8.65
N MET A 4 -8.15 6.43 -8.84
CA MET A 4 -8.43 5.43 -9.88
C MET A 4 -9.23 4.31 -9.23
N ILE A 5 -10.47 4.15 -9.65
CA ILE A 5 -11.36 3.13 -9.10
C ILE A 5 -11.68 2.06 -10.13
N ILE A 6 -12.13 0.90 -9.65
CA ILE A 6 -12.77 -0.13 -10.46
C ILE A 6 -14.18 -0.38 -9.93
N ARG A 7 -15.15 -0.61 -10.84
CA ARG A 7 -16.54 -1.00 -10.52
C ARG A 7 -16.84 -2.45 -10.88
N THR A 8 -15.93 -3.06 -11.59
CA THR A 8 -15.97 -4.48 -11.96
C THR A 8 -14.54 -4.99 -12.04
N PHE A 9 -14.34 -6.26 -11.83
CA PHE A 9 -13.06 -6.91 -12.07
C PHE A 9 -12.89 -7.20 -13.58
N GLY A 10 -11.64 -7.32 -14.03
CA GLY A 10 -11.35 -7.55 -15.44
C GLY A 10 -9.95 -7.15 -15.87
N ASP A 11 -9.79 -6.80 -17.13
CA ASP A 11 -8.52 -6.32 -17.70
C ASP A 11 -8.22 -4.85 -17.28
N SER A 12 -7.16 -4.25 -17.84
CA SER A 12 -6.75 -2.89 -17.47
C SER A 12 -7.75 -1.80 -17.87
N SER A 13 -8.73 -2.09 -18.71
CA SER A 13 -9.75 -1.13 -19.14
C SER A 13 -10.80 -0.82 -18.07
N VAL A 14 -10.84 -1.61 -16.98
CA VAL A 14 -11.81 -1.40 -15.88
C VAL A 14 -11.46 -0.21 -14.97
N PHE A 15 -10.25 0.35 -15.08
CA PHE A 15 -9.88 1.53 -14.32
C PHE A 15 -10.56 2.79 -14.86
N GLU A 16 -11.16 3.56 -13.97
CA GLU A 16 -11.71 4.87 -14.25
C GLU A 16 -11.23 5.92 -13.23
N SER A 17 -11.03 7.15 -13.70
CA SER A 17 -10.74 8.28 -12.80
C SER A 17 -12.06 8.77 -12.18
N ALA A 18 -12.10 8.90 -10.87
CA ALA A 18 -13.26 9.36 -10.13
C ALA A 18 -12.89 10.36 -9.04
N GLU A 19 -13.85 11.23 -8.72
CA GLU A 19 -13.80 12.03 -7.48
C GLU A 19 -14.52 11.26 -6.38
N ILE A 20 -13.79 10.95 -5.30
CA ILE A 20 -14.32 10.27 -4.12
C ILE A 20 -14.14 11.12 -2.87
N VAL A 21 -14.84 10.79 -1.80
CA VAL A 21 -14.70 11.50 -0.52
C VAL A 21 -13.29 11.25 0.04
N LYS A 22 -12.64 12.34 0.49
CA LYS A 22 -11.36 12.21 1.22
C LYS A 22 -11.65 11.52 2.56
N PRO A 23 -10.92 10.45 2.91
CA PRO A 23 -11.19 9.74 4.15
C PRO A 23 -10.81 10.56 5.38
N GLU A 24 -11.53 10.33 6.47
CA GLU A 24 -11.19 10.89 7.78
C GLU A 24 -10.25 9.94 8.54
N VAL A 25 -9.32 10.54 9.31
CA VAL A 25 -8.39 9.75 10.11
C VAL A 25 -9.11 9.01 11.23
N LYS A 26 -8.70 7.76 11.49
CA LYS A 26 -9.26 6.88 12.54
C LYS A 26 -8.26 6.73 13.71
N PRO A 27 -8.72 6.35 14.92
CA PRO A 27 -7.81 5.91 15.99
C PRO A 27 -6.86 4.81 15.51
N GLY A 28 -5.58 4.87 15.90
CA GLY A 28 -4.54 3.93 15.50
C GLY A 28 -4.04 4.09 14.06
N HIS A 29 -4.55 5.06 13.30
CA HIS A 29 -4.23 5.25 11.89
C HIS A 29 -3.64 6.64 11.63
N VAL A 30 -3.07 6.78 10.45
CA VAL A 30 -2.61 8.07 9.91
C VAL A 30 -3.32 8.37 8.58
N LEU A 31 -3.62 9.63 8.34
CA LEU A 31 -4.03 10.11 7.02
C LEU A 31 -2.78 10.50 6.26
N VAL A 32 -2.54 9.87 5.12
CA VAL A 32 -1.37 10.13 4.28
C VAL A 32 -1.79 10.75 2.97
N LYS A 33 -1.11 11.84 2.60
CA LYS A 33 -1.12 12.37 1.24
C LYS A 33 -0.13 11.56 0.41
N ILE A 34 -0.62 10.77 -0.53
CA ILE A 34 0.19 9.86 -1.35
C ILE A 34 1.00 10.68 -2.35
N ALA A 35 2.31 10.45 -2.39
CA ALA A 35 3.24 11.06 -3.34
C ALA A 35 3.63 10.09 -4.46
N ALA A 36 3.67 8.80 -4.16
CA ALA A 36 3.97 7.73 -5.11
C ALA A 36 3.32 6.42 -4.67
N THR A 37 2.99 5.58 -5.64
CA THR A 37 2.52 4.20 -5.45
C THR A 37 3.24 3.29 -6.43
N SER A 38 3.23 1.98 -6.19
CA SER A 38 3.74 0.98 -7.11
C SER A 38 2.64 -0.04 -7.46
N VAL A 39 2.90 -0.84 -8.47
CA VAL A 39 2.02 -1.93 -8.91
C VAL A 39 2.77 -3.24 -8.78
N ASN A 40 2.23 -4.18 -8.05
CA ASN A 40 2.75 -5.52 -7.85
C ASN A 40 1.93 -6.54 -8.65
N THR A 41 2.49 -7.73 -8.87
CA THR A 41 1.78 -8.83 -9.56
C THR A 41 0.45 -9.14 -8.90
N VAL A 42 0.39 -9.13 -7.57
CA VAL A 42 -0.83 -9.40 -6.80
C VAL A 42 -1.93 -8.36 -7.05
N ASP A 43 -1.60 -7.08 -7.27
CA ASP A 43 -2.58 -6.05 -7.64
C ASP A 43 -3.26 -6.39 -8.97
N THR A 44 -2.48 -6.91 -9.93
CA THR A 44 -3.02 -7.35 -11.23
C THR A 44 -3.87 -8.61 -11.11
N MET A 45 -3.49 -9.53 -10.22
CA MET A 45 -4.27 -10.74 -9.92
C MET A 45 -5.62 -10.39 -9.29
N ILE A 46 -5.65 -9.52 -8.29
CA ILE A 46 -6.87 -9.02 -7.65
C ILE A 46 -7.80 -8.40 -8.71
N ARG A 47 -7.25 -7.52 -9.55
CA ARG A 47 -8.03 -6.87 -10.61
C ARG A 47 -8.63 -7.89 -11.60
N GLN A 48 -7.89 -8.93 -11.96
CA GLN A 48 -8.31 -9.93 -12.96
C GLN A 48 -9.22 -11.00 -12.38
N MET A 49 -8.86 -11.57 -11.22
CA MET A 49 -9.53 -12.72 -10.62
C MET A 49 -10.70 -12.33 -9.73
N GLY A 50 -10.65 -11.13 -9.15
CA GLY A 50 -11.75 -10.59 -8.36
C GLY A 50 -12.20 -11.53 -7.24
N GLU A 51 -13.47 -11.90 -7.25
CA GLU A 51 -14.09 -12.72 -6.20
C GLU A 51 -13.49 -14.13 -6.05
N GLU A 52 -12.74 -14.62 -7.04
CA GLU A 52 -12.00 -15.88 -6.92
C GLU A 52 -10.83 -15.78 -5.91
N LEU A 53 -10.38 -14.55 -5.61
CA LEU A 53 -9.38 -14.30 -4.59
C LEU A 53 -10.03 -13.79 -3.30
N PRO A 54 -9.94 -14.53 -2.18
CA PRO A 54 -10.56 -14.14 -0.90
C PRO A 54 -10.07 -12.81 -0.32
N ILE A 55 -8.94 -12.31 -0.82
CA ILE A 55 -8.33 -11.03 -0.40
C ILE A 55 -8.81 -9.82 -1.23
N SER A 56 -9.63 -10.04 -2.25
CA SER A 56 -10.11 -8.95 -3.11
C SER A 56 -11.04 -8.00 -2.34
N PRO A 57 -10.91 -6.68 -2.56
CA PRO A 57 -11.77 -5.70 -1.93
C PRO A 57 -13.19 -5.74 -2.51
N PRO A 58 -14.21 -5.33 -1.72
CA PRO A 58 -15.55 -5.12 -2.25
C PRO A 58 -15.58 -3.97 -3.27
N LEU A 59 -16.43 -4.08 -4.29
CA LEU A 59 -16.60 -3.06 -5.32
C LEU A 59 -17.66 -2.01 -4.93
N PRO A 60 -17.52 -0.74 -5.34
CA PRO A 60 -16.39 -0.17 -6.10
C PRO A 60 -15.14 -0.03 -5.23
N ALA A 61 -13.96 -0.24 -5.82
CA ALA A 61 -12.70 -0.28 -5.07
C ALA A 61 -11.62 0.63 -5.66
N VAL A 62 -10.77 1.15 -4.79
CA VAL A 62 -9.45 1.66 -5.12
C VAL A 62 -8.45 0.53 -4.87
N LEU A 63 -7.65 0.19 -5.87
CA LEU A 63 -6.61 -0.85 -5.75
C LEU A 63 -5.25 -0.24 -5.37
N GLY A 64 -4.25 -1.11 -5.24
CA GLY A 64 -2.87 -0.75 -4.92
C GLY A 64 -2.52 -0.98 -3.46
N MET A 65 -1.37 -1.58 -3.21
CA MET A 65 -0.92 -1.96 -1.86
C MET A 65 0.18 -1.06 -1.34
N ASP A 66 1.15 -0.73 -2.19
CA ASP A 66 2.35 0.00 -1.83
C ASP A 66 2.21 1.49 -2.06
N PHE A 67 2.75 2.27 -1.13
CA PHE A 67 2.80 3.71 -1.25
C PHE A 67 4.03 4.30 -0.56
N ALA A 68 4.32 5.56 -0.91
CA ALA A 68 5.08 6.51 -0.12
C ALA A 68 4.38 7.86 -0.16
N GLY A 69 4.40 8.58 0.95
CA GLY A 69 3.69 9.84 1.08
C GLY A 69 4.06 10.61 2.33
N ILE A 70 3.27 11.64 2.60
CA ILE A 70 3.47 12.54 3.73
C ILE A 70 2.26 12.43 4.64
N VAL A 71 2.50 12.23 5.94
CA VAL A 71 1.45 12.23 6.96
C VAL A 71 0.80 13.61 7.01
N GLU A 72 -0.51 13.68 6.81
CA GLU A 72 -1.30 14.91 6.92
C GLU A 72 -1.91 15.05 8.31
N ALA A 73 -2.38 13.95 8.88
CA ALA A 73 -2.97 13.93 10.21
C ALA A 73 -2.73 12.56 10.87
N VAL A 74 -2.71 12.55 12.19
CA VAL A 74 -2.58 11.34 13.01
C VAL A 74 -3.84 11.11 13.83
N GLY A 75 -4.26 9.86 13.94
CA GLY A 75 -5.40 9.46 14.74
C GLY A 75 -5.06 9.31 16.22
N GLN A 76 -6.09 9.24 17.04
CA GLN A 76 -5.93 9.04 18.48
C GLN A 76 -5.11 7.76 18.75
N GLY A 77 -4.15 7.85 19.67
CA GLY A 77 -3.29 6.74 20.09
C GLY A 77 -2.01 6.57 19.27
N VAL A 78 -1.89 7.23 18.11
CA VAL A 78 -0.65 7.22 17.33
C VAL A 78 0.33 8.25 17.92
N THR A 79 1.48 7.79 18.38
CA THR A 79 2.53 8.62 18.98
C THR A 79 3.84 8.60 18.21
N GLU A 80 3.98 7.67 17.27
CA GLU A 80 5.23 7.41 16.54
C GLU A 80 5.39 8.29 15.31
N TYR A 81 4.28 8.88 14.83
CA TYR A 81 4.23 9.73 13.65
C TYR A 81 3.62 11.08 13.97
N ALA A 82 3.99 12.07 13.16
CA ALA A 82 3.44 13.42 13.20
C ALA A 82 3.13 13.92 11.79
N ALA A 83 2.26 14.95 11.68
CA ALA A 83 2.02 15.63 10.41
C ALA A 83 3.34 16.18 9.84
N GLY A 84 3.58 15.92 8.55
CA GLY A 84 4.82 16.25 7.86
C GLY A 84 5.83 15.12 7.76
N ASP A 85 5.66 14.02 8.50
CA ASP A 85 6.56 12.86 8.39
C ASP A 85 6.42 12.19 7.01
N GLU A 86 7.55 11.84 6.43
CA GLU A 86 7.62 11.03 5.21
C GLU A 86 7.55 9.55 5.58
N VAL A 87 6.55 8.86 5.04
CA VAL A 87 6.27 7.46 5.34
C VAL A 87 6.10 6.63 4.07
N TYR A 88 6.27 5.31 4.20
CA TYR A 88 6.03 4.35 3.15
C TYR A 88 5.52 3.04 3.75
N GLY A 89 4.87 2.20 2.97
CA GLY A 89 4.34 0.93 3.47
C GLY A 89 3.56 0.16 2.43
N CYS A 90 3.25 -1.09 2.80
CA CYS A 90 2.32 -1.96 2.11
C CYS A 90 1.06 -2.06 2.99
N ALA A 91 0.09 -1.15 2.80
CA ALA A 91 -0.99 -0.95 3.76
C ALA A 91 -2.37 -0.78 3.12
N GLY A 92 -2.55 -1.17 1.87
CA GLY A 92 -3.81 -0.94 1.16
C GLY A 92 -4.24 -2.05 0.20
N GLY A 93 -5.42 -1.87 -0.41
CA GLY A 93 -5.90 -2.62 -1.56
C GLY A 93 -6.31 -4.07 -1.32
N LEU A 94 -6.46 -4.51 -0.07
CA LEU A 94 -6.87 -5.86 0.32
C LEU A 94 -8.09 -5.81 1.23
N GLY A 95 -9.10 -6.62 0.96
CA GLY A 95 -10.30 -6.69 1.78
C GLY A 95 -10.88 -5.30 2.04
N ASP A 96 -11.00 -4.90 3.29
CA ASP A 96 -11.55 -3.60 3.70
C ASP A 96 -10.49 -2.47 3.75
N LEU A 97 -9.22 -2.76 3.42
CA LEU A 97 -8.17 -1.75 3.39
C LEU A 97 -8.26 -0.89 2.14
N PRO A 98 -8.30 0.46 2.27
CA PRO A 98 -8.36 1.34 1.11
C PRO A 98 -7.08 1.21 0.26
N GLY A 99 -7.24 1.25 -1.06
CA GLY A 99 -6.10 1.15 -1.96
C GLY A 99 -5.31 2.45 -2.10
N THR A 100 -4.12 2.33 -2.67
CA THR A 100 -3.15 3.43 -2.80
C THR A 100 -3.24 4.22 -4.12
N LEU A 101 -4.09 3.80 -5.08
CA LEU A 101 -4.31 4.51 -6.35
C LEU A 101 -5.23 5.72 -6.16
N ALA A 102 -4.91 6.60 -5.20
CA ALA A 102 -5.65 7.79 -4.81
C ALA A 102 -4.72 8.90 -4.31
N GLU A 103 -5.25 10.12 -4.16
CA GLU A 103 -4.46 11.23 -3.60
C GLU A 103 -4.20 11.08 -2.08
N TYR A 104 -5.10 10.39 -1.38
CA TYR A 104 -5.00 10.17 0.07
C TYR A 104 -5.47 8.78 0.44
N MET A 105 -4.89 8.25 1.53
CA MET A 105 -5.35 7.05 2.19
C MET A 105 -5.28 7.19 3.70
N VAL A 106 -6.08 6.41 4.41
CA VAL A 106 -5.92 6.17 5.85
C VAL A 106 -5.20 4.85 6.01
N ALA A 107 -3.99 4.88 6.52
CA ALA A 107 -3.15 3.71 6.76
C ALA A 107 -3.10 3.38 8.25
N ASP A 108 -3.15 2.09 8.58
CA ASP A 108 -2.83 1.60 9.91
C ASP A 108 -1.38 1.96 10.25
N ALA A 109 -1.15 2.56 11.41
CA ALA A 109 0.18 2.99 11.85
C ALA A 109 1.18 1.83 11.99
N ASP A 110 0.69 0.61 12.26
CA ASP A 110 1.51 -0.59 12.38
C ASP A 110 1.94 -1.18 11.02
N LEU A 111 1.32 -0.74 9.90
CA LEU A 111 1.63 -1.21 8.54
C LEU A 111 2.55 -0.27 7.75
N ILE A 112 3.06 0.78 8.38
CA ILE A 112 3.91 1.78 7.74
C ILE A 112 5.23 1.96 8.48
N ALA A 113 6.19 2.59 7.81
CA ALA A 113 7.46 2.99 8.40
C ALA A 113 7.88 4.38 7.92
N ARG A 114 8.80 5.04 8.64
CA ARG A 114 9.44 6.26 8.16
C ARG A 114 10.23 5.96 6.89
N LYS A 115 10.03 6.79 5.87
CA LYS A 115 10.77 6.66 4.62
C LYS A 115 12.28 6.82 4.87
N PRO A 116 13.14 5.93 4.35
CA PRO A 116 14.58 6.12 4.41
C PRO A 116 14.99 7.47 3.79
N GLU A 117 15.82 8.24 4.48
CA GLU A 117 16.19 9.61 4.07
C GLU A 117 16.81 9.68 2.65
N LYS A 118 17.58 8.66 2.27
CA LYS A 118 18.28 8.61 0.97
C LYS A 118 17.40 8.20 -0.21
N LEU A 119 16.18 7.74 0.03
CA LEU A 119 15.27 7.33 -1.03
C LEU A 119 14.31 8.48 -1.39
N THR A 120 14.06 8.62 -2.69
CA THR A 120 12.95 9.43 -3.18
C THR A 120 11.62 8.74 -2.85
N MET A 121 10.51 9.46 -2.91
CA MET A 121 9.17 8.88 -2.72
C MET A 121 8.90 7.74 -3.71
N ARG A 122 9.33 7.87 -4.96
CA ARG A 122 9.15 6.84 -6.00
C ARG A 122 9.93 5.57 -5.70
N GLU A 123 11.18 5.70 -5.26
CA GLU A 123 11.99 4.55 -4.86
C GLU A 123 11.43 3.88 -3.60
N ALA A 124 11.03 4.66 -2.60
CA ALA A 124 10.44 4.14 -1.38
C ALA A 124 9.13 3.39 -1.65
N ALA A 125 8.24 3.91 -2.51
CA ALA A 125 6.99 3.25 -2.86
C ALA A 125 7.18 1.91 -3.60
N ALA A 126 8.33 1.66 -4.20
CA ALA A 126 8.59 0.42 -4.94
C ALA A 126 9.08 -0.75 -4.06
N LEU A 127 9.34 -0.50 -2.77
CA LEU A 127 10.03 -1.48 -1.91
C LEU A 127 9.14 -2.31 -0.98
N PRO A 128 8.00 -1.83 -0.45
CA PRO A 128 7.38 -2.45 0.72
C PRO A 128 6.99 -3.91 0.49
N LEU A 129 6.12 -4.20 -0.45
CA LEU A 129 5.63 -5.57 -0.66
C LEU A 129 6.74 -6.54 -1.06
N VAL A 130 7.58 -6.16 -2.01
CA VAL A 130 8.67 -7.04 -2.49
C VAL A 130 9.74 -7.22 -1.39
N GLY A 131 9.99 -6.18 -0.58
CA GLY A 131 10.90 -6.24 0.56
C GLY A 131 10.39 -7.18 1.66
N ILE A 132 9.11 -7.09 2.02
CA ILE A 132 8.45 -7.97 2.98
C ILE A 132 8.50 -9.43 2.47
N THR A 133 8.15 -9.65 1.21
CA THR A 133 8.17 -10.98 0.58
C THR A 133 9.57 -11.59 0.61
N ALA A 134 10.59 -10.83 0.23
CA ALA A 134 11.97 -11.28 0.26
C ALA A 134 12.45 -11.59 1.69
N TYR A 135 12.17 -10.69 2.62
CA TYR A 135 12.54 -10.85 4.04
C TYR A 135 11.89 -12.10 4.65
N GLU A 136 10.58 -12.27 4.45
CA GLU A 136 9.85 -13.42 4.96
C GLU A 136 10.37 -14.73 4.36
N GLY A 137 10.61 -14.78 3.04
CA GLY A 137 11.13 -15.95 2.37
C GLY A 137 12.50 -16.36 2.89
N LEU A 138 13.44 -15.42 3.02
CA LEU A 138 14.78 -15.67 3.54
C LEU A 138 14.75 -16.09 5.02
N THR A 139 13.91 -15.48 5.82
CA THR A 139 13.75 -15.78 7.25
C THR A 139 13.18 -17.20 7.45
N ARG A 140 12.13 -17.56 6.70
CA ARG A 140 11.54 -18.92 6.76
C ARG A 140 12.50 -19.99 6.29
N ALA A 141 13.36 -19.68 5.31
CA ALA A 141 14.40 -20.59 4.84
C ALA A 141 15.60 -20.70 5.81
N GLY A 142 15.63 -19.90 6.88
CA GLY A 142 16.72 -19.92 7.86
C GLY A 142 18.08 -19.47 7.29
N ILE A 143 18.06 -18.58 6.30
CA ILE A 143 19.28 -18.11 5.62
C ILE A 143 20.12 -17.27 6.59
N ALA A 144 21.41 -17.61 6.68
CA ALA A 144 22.37 -16.95 7.53
C ALA A 144 23.54 -16.36 6.72
N GLN A 145 24.30 -15.48 7.39
CA GLN A 145 25.48 -14.85 6.78
C GLN A 145 26.46 -15.86 6.21
N GLY A 146 26.95 -15.63 5.01
CA GLY A 146 27.93 -16.48 4.31
C GLY A 146 27.33 -17.63 3.51
N GLN A 147 26.05 -17.88 3.59
CA GLN A 147 25.38 -18.87 2.76
C GLN A 147 25.18 -18.38 1.31
N LYS A 148 25.20 -19.32 0.36
CA LYS A 148 24.92 -19.05 -1.04
C LYS A 148 23.46 -19.41 -1.31
N VAL A 149 22.71 -18.49 -1.88
CA VAL A 149 21.27 -18.62 -2.16
C VAL A 149 21.06 -18.55 -3.67
N LEU A 150 20.28 -19.49 -4.22
CA LEU A 150 19.77 -19.42 -5.58
C LEU A 150 18.31 -18.97 -5.50
N VAL A 151 18.00 -17.93 -6.24
CA VAL A 151 16.63 -17.43 -6.40
C VAL A 151 16.20 -17.66 -7.85
N HIS A 152 15.04 -18.29 -8.03
CA HIS A 152 14.42 -18.50 -9.34
C HIS A 152 13.46 -17.36 -9.69
#